data_489f5dfbd07c55cb3140e0272f389934
#
_entry.id   489f5dfbd07c55cb3140e0272f389934
#
_cell.length_a   1.000
_cell.length_b   1.000
_cell.length_c   1.000
_cell.angle_alpha   90.00
_cell.angle_beta   90.00
_cell.angle_gamma   90.00
#
_symmetry.space_group_name_H-M   'P 1'
#
loop_
_entity.id
_entity.type
_entity.pdbx_description
1 polymer ?
#
loop_
_entity_poly.entity_id
_entity_poly.type
_entity_poly.pdbx_seq_one_letter_code
_entity_poly.pdbx_strand_id
1 'polypeptide(L)'
;MFQSTSSFTALRLLPLARALRRRVHRAYTLIELLIVIAVLGLAAAVLIPSMSGRGDFDTQAAVRALIADISFAQSDALANQGFRRIYFYDDGTGWCLMRVAEADLSEDFDAVTADYLTDPLMSGANNGVYAVRLGNDDRFGSVRIESVALDGDTRQLTFDELGGSVGAAGIPGTGGAIVLRSPDAAYRLDLSPLTAKIRVTRLPNLP
;
A
#
# COMPACT_ATOMS: atom_id res chain seq x y z
N MET A 1 -18.86 -95.98 32.29
CA MET A 1 -19.54 -95.35 33.42
C MET A 1 -19.10 -93.90 33.47
N PHE A 2 -20.00 -92.98 33.48
CA PHE A 2 -20.00 -91.57 33.55
C PHE A 2 -20.41 -90.87 32.22
N GLN A 3 -21.68 -90.44 32.29
CA GLN A 3 -22.32 -89.51 31.36
C GLN A 3 -21.85 -88.12 31.73
N SER A 4 -21.60 -87.31 30.73
CA SER A 4 -21.49 -85.85 30.90
C SER A 4 -22.43 -85.18 29.92
N THR A 5 -23.49 -84.61 30.44
CA THR A 5 -24.48 -83.78 29.75
C THR A 5 -23.91 -82.38 29.45
N SER A 6 -23.79 -82.08 28.21
CA SER A 6 -23.43 -80.70 27.77
C SER A 6 -24.72 -79.86 27.55
N SER A 7 -24.90 -78.86 28.39
CA SER A 7 -25.99 -77.88 28.26
C SER A 7 -25.62 -76.84 27.15
N PHE A 8 -26.45 -76.86 26.10
CA PHE A 8 -26.40 -75.81 25.06
C PHE A 8 -27.10 -74.56 25.59
N THR A 9 -26.30 -73.52 25.88
CA THR A 9 -26.81 -72.18 26.16
C THR A 9 -27.11 -71.47 24.85
N ALA A 10 -28.37 -71.30 24.55
CA ALA A 10 -28.84 -70.52 23.38
C ALA A 10 -28.59 -69.02 23.60
N LEU A 11 -27.65 -68.47 22.86
CA LEU A 11 -27.33 -67.06 22.81
C LEU A 11 -28.44 -66.36 22.03
N ARG A 12 -29.36 -65.64 22.72
CA ARG A 12 -30.37 -64.78 22.09
C ARG A 12 -29.71 -63.57 21.45
N LEU A 13 -29.66 -63.57 20.13
CA LEU A 13 -29.34 -62.36 19.33
C LEU A 13 -30.50 -61.34 19.44
N LEU A 14 -30.27 -60.26 20.16
CA LEU A 14 -31.12 -59.10 20.17
C LEU A 14 -30.95 -58.33 18.85
N PRO A 15 -31.99 -58.04 18.07
CA PRO A 15 -31.87 -57.17 16.92
C PRO A 15 -31.61 -55.73 17.34
N LEU A 16 -30.43 -55.21 17.03
CA LEU A 16 -30.12 -53.77 17.11
C LEU A 16 -31.02 -53.04 16.13
N ALA A 17 -32.16 -52.59 16.58
CA ALA A 17 -32.97 -51.63 15.83
C ALA A 17 -32.20 -50.30 15.68
N ARG A 18 -31.50 -50.14 14.60
CA ARG A 18 -30.87 -48.88 14.19
C ARG A 18 -31.98 -47.88 13.91
N ALA A 19 -32.28 -47.05 14.88
CA ALA A 19 -33.18 -45.91 14.73
C ALA A 19 -32.54 -44.94 13.69
N LEU A 20 -32.93 -45.06 12.43
CA LEU A 20 -32.69 -44.07 11.39
C LEU A 20 -33.37 -42.77 11.80
N ARG A 21 -32.61 -41.88 12.46
CA ARG A 21 -33.06 -40.50 12.72
C ARG A 21 -33.25 -39.86 11.34
N ARG A 22 -34.48 -39.85 10.83
CA ARG A 22 -34.89 -39.06 9.66
C ARG A 22 -34.54 -37.59 9.99
N ARG A 23 -33.47 -37.07 9.39
CA ARG A 23 -33.27 -35.64 9.33
C ARG A 23 -34.42 -35.05 8.57
N VAL A 24 -35.29 -34.38 9.27
CA VAL A 24 -36.36 -33.55 8.67
C VAL A 24 -35.61 -32.39 8.00
N HIS A 25 -35.45 -32.49 6.67
CA HIS A 25 -34.99 -31.34 5.89
C HIS A 25 -36.14 -30.35 5.91
N ARG A 26 -36.03 -29.30 6.67
CA ARG A 26 -36.91 -28.16 6.61
C ARG A 26 -36.75 -27.55 5.23
N ALA A 27 -37.75 -27.70 4.39
CA ALA A 27 -37.83 -26.98 3.11
C ALA A 27 -38.12 -25.51 3.42
N TYR A 28 -37.33 -24.61 2.87
CA TYR A 28 -37.59 -23.18 2.97
C TYR A 28 -38.87 -22.82 2.24
N THR A 29 -39.63 -21.94 2.82
CA THR A 29 -40.83 -21.41 2.16
C THR A 29 -40.42 -20.37 1.11
N LEU A 30 -41.25 -20.23 0.05
CA LEU A 30 -40.98 -19.22 -0.98
C LEU A 30 -40.93 -17.81 -0.42
N ILE A 31 -41.75 -17.52 0.60
CA ILE A 31 -41.76 -16.22 1.29
C ILE A 31 -40.48 -16.00 2.09
N GLU A 32 -39.91 -17.01 2.72
CA GLU A 32 -38.68 -16.92 3.47
C GLU A 32 -37.49 -16.61 2.54
N LEU A 33 -37.45 -17.27 1.36
CA LEU A 33 -36.42 -16.95 0.36
C LEU A 33 -36.57 -15.50 -0.16
N LEU A 34 -37.82 -15.04 -0.39
CA LEU A 34 -38.07 -13.68 -0.82
C LEU A 34 -37.64 -12.64 0.21
N ILE A 35 -37.87 -12.89 1.49
CA ILE A 35 -37.41 -12.01 2.56
C ILE A 35 -35.88 -11.98 2.62
N VAL A 36 -35.21 -13.13 2.48
CA VAL A 36 -33.74 -13.21 2.49
C VAL A 36 -33.13 -12.39 1.37
N ILE A 37 -33.63 -12.55 0.12
CA ILE A 37 -33.07 -11.76 -1.00
C ILE A 37 -33.38 -10.27 -0.86
N ALA A 38 -34.56 -9.90 -0.31
CA ALA A 38 -34.88 -8.50 -0.02
C ALA A 38 -33.91 -7.89 1.00
N VAL A 39 -33.64 -8.61 2.10
CA VAL A 39 -32.68 -8.15 3.15
C VAL A 39 -31.25 -8.08 2.60
N LEU A 40 -30.83 -9.08 1.81
CA LEU A 40 -29.51 -9.04 1.15
C LEU A 40 -29.39 -7.88 0.15
N GLY A 41 -30.44 -7.58 -0.60
CA GLY A 41 -30.48 -6.43 -1.50
C GLY A 41 -30.35 -5.10 -0.76
N LEU A 42 -31.06 -4.97 0.37
CA LEU A 42 -30.96 -3.79 1.22
C LEU A 42 -29.56 -3.65 1.87
N ALA A 43 -28.99 -4.75 2.33
CA ALA A 43 -27.64 -4.76 2.89
C ALA A 43 -26.59 -4.40 1.81
N ALA A 44 -26.72 -4.93 0.61
CA ALA A 44 -25.86 -4.61 -0.51
C ALA A 44 -25.93 -3.11 -0.89
N ALA A 45 -27.13 -2.53 -0.91
CA ALA A 45 -27.34 -1.11 -1.23
C ALA A 45 -26.61 -0.16 -0.23
N VAL A 46 -26.43 -0.57 1.01
CA VAL A 46 -25.69 0.21 2.03
C VAL A 46 -24.19 -0.04 1.95
N LEU A 47 -23.77 -1.27 1.64
CA LEU A 47 -22.34 -1.63 1.64
C LEU A 47 -21.60 -1.14 0.39
N ILE A 48 -22.23 -1.14 -0.78
CA ILE A 48 -21.59 -0.75 -2.05
C ILE A 48 -21.08 0.71 -2.00
N PRO A 49 -21.85 1.73 -1.57
CA PRO A 49 -21.37 3.10 -1.50
C PRO A 49 -20.21 3.29 -0.51
N SER A 50 -20.15 2.51 0.57
CA SER A 50 -19.09 2.64 1.58
C SER A 50 -17.72 2.17 1.09
N MET A 51 -17.67 1.43 -0.02
CA MET A 51 -16.42 0.99 -0.64
C MET A 51 -15.86 1.99 -1.67
N SER A 52 -16.68 2.94 -2.13
CA SER A 52 -16.32 3.90 -3.18
C SER A 52 -15.41 5.06 -2.72
N GLY A 53 -15.09 5.16 -1.43
CA GLY A 53 -14.24 6.24 -0.89
C GLY A 53 -12.81 5.82 -0.53
N ARG A 54 -12.43 4.58 -0.78
CA ARG A 54 -11.11 4.07 -0.37
C ARG A 54 -9.95 4.75 -1.08
N GLY A 55 -10.09 5.05 -2.36
CA GLY A 55 -9.03 5.67 -3.14
C GLY A 55 -8.64 7.06 -2.65
N ASP A 56 -9.55 7.83 -2.03
CA ASP A 56 -9.21 9.12 -1.42
C ASP A 56 -8.34 8.91 -0.17
N PHE A 57 -8.66 7.96 0.70
CA PHE A 57 -7.85 7.61 1.88
C PHE A 57 -6.48 7.07 1.48
N ASP A 58 -6.42 6.21 0.48
CA ASP A 58 -5.18 5.64 -0.03
C ASP A 58 -4.27 6.73 -0.61
N THR A 59 -4.86 7.68 -1.37
CA THR A 59 -4.10 8.81 -1.92
C THR A 59 -3.59 9.73 -0.81
N GLN A 60 -4.40 10.01 0.21
CA GLN A 60 -3.96 10.77 1.37
C GLN A 60 -2.85 10.06 2.15
N ALA A 61 -2.92 8.71 2.27
CA ALA A 61 -1.87 7.92 2.90
C ALA A 61 -0.56 8.03 2.11
N ALA A 62 -0.61 7.90 0.78
CA ALA A 62 0.56 8.05 -0.09
C ALA A 62 1.17 9.46 -0.02
N VAL A 63 0.33 10.50 -0.01
CA VAL A 63 0.77 11.90 0.17
C VAL A 63 1.50 12.08 1.49
N ARG A 64 0.96 11.55 2.59
CA ARG A 64 1.60 11.64 3.91
C ARG A 64 2.93 10.88 3.96
N ALA A 65 2.99 9.70 3.36
CA ALA A 65 4.22 8.92 3.25
C ALA A 65 5.28 9.69 2.48
N LEU A 66 4.94 10.25 1.32
CA LEU A 66 5.87 11.05 0.53
C LEU A 66 6.38 12.28 1.28
N ILE A 67 5.51 13.01 2.00
CA ILE A 67 5.91 14.16 2.82
C ILE A 67 6.88 13.73 3.94
N ALA A 68 6.61 12.60 4.58
CA ALA A 68 7.48 12.06 5.61
C ALA A 68 8.85 11.69 5.05
N ASP A 69 8.90 11.05 3.88
CA ASP A 69 10.14 10.66 3.21
C ASP A 69 10.95 11.86 2.72
N ILE A 70 10.29 12.91 2.21
CA ILE A 70 10.94 14.18 1.86
C ILE A 70 11.57 14.81 3.12
N SER A 71 10.81 14.85 4.22
CA SER A 71 11.30 15.40 5.49
C SER A 71 12.43 14.55 6.07
N PHE A 72 12.36 13.23 5.92
CA PHE A 72 13.42 12.32 6.32
C PHE A 72 14.70 12.56 5.51
N ALA A 73 14.61 12.63 4.18
CA ALA A 73 15.76 12.90 3.32
C ALA A 73 16.44 14.24 3.66
N GLN A 74 15.64 15.29 3.89
CA GLN A 74 16.14 16.59 4.32
C GLN A 74 16.85 16.53 5.67
N SER A 75 16.25 15.84 6.64
CA SER A 75 16.83 15.69 7.99
C SER A 75 18.09 14.83 7.99
N ASP A 76 18.12 13.77 7.17
CA ASP A 76 19.29 12.90 7.03
C ASP A 76 20.43 13.60 6.31
N ALA A 77 20.14 14.48 5.33
CA ALA A 77 21.15 15.34 4.70
C ALA A 77 21.82 16.25 5.71
N LEU A 78 21.04 16.94 6.55
CA LEU A 78 21.52 17.78 7.64
C LEU A 78 22.35 16.99 8.68
N ALA A 79 21.82 15.85 9.13
CA ALA A 79 22.43 15.06 10.21
C ALA A 79 23.76 14.45 9.81
N ASN A 80 23.87 14.03 8.55
CA ASN A 80 25.06 13.34 8.02
C ASN A 80 25.93 14.25 7.15
N GLN A 81 25.59 15.53 7.02
CA GLN A 81 26.33 16.54 6.24
C GLN A 81 26.68 16.01 4.84
N GLY A 82 25.66 15.63 4.09
CA GLY A 82 25.86 15.07 2.75
C GLY A 82 24.59 15.10 1.92
N PHE A 83 24.74 15.04 0.61
CA PHE A 83 23.62 15.14 -0.30
C PHE A 83 22.70 13.93 -0.21
N ARG A 84 21.39 14.17 -0.25
CA ARG A 84 20.34 13.16 -0.32
C ARG A 84 19.43 13.43 -1.48
N ARG A 85 19.16 12.39 -2.25
CA ARG A 85 18.28 12.47 -3.43
C ARG A 85 17.09 11.56 -3.27
N ILE A 86 15.92 12.08 -3.61
CA ILE A 86 14.71 11.30 -3.84
C ILE A 86 14.54 11.23 -5.35
N TYR A 87 14.48 10.01 -5.88
CA TYR A 87 14.19 9.77 -7.29
C TYR A 87 12.80 9.16 -7.44
N PHE A 88 11.98 9.73 -8.31
CA PHE A 88 10.65 9.26 -8.64
C PHE A 88 10.70 8.42 -9.89
N TYR A 89 10.32 7.16 -9.79
CA TYR A 89 10.39 6.22 -10.92
C TYR A 89 9.59 6.69 -12.12
N ASP A 90 10.10 6.45 -13.32
CA ASP A 90 9.49 6.92 -14.57
C ASP A 90 8.12 6.30 -14.85
N ASP A 91 7.92 5.08 -14.38
CA ASP A 91 6.66 4.34 -14.47
C ASP A 91 5.57 4.85 -13.49
N GLY A 92 5.89 5.82 -12.63
CA GLY A 92 4.97 6.39 -11.65
C GLY A 92 4.63 5.45 -10.50
N THR A 93 5.35 4.33 -10.34
CA THR A 93 5.05 3.31 -9.33
C THR A 93 5.58 3.62 -7.94
N GLY A 94 6.36 4.69 -7.75
CA GLY A 94 6.92 5.05 -6.46
C GLY A 94 8.18 5.90 -6.52
N TRP A 95 8.97 5.83 -5.46
CA TRP A 95 10.22 6.59 -5.32
C TRP A 95 11.24 5.81 -4.49
N CYS A 96 12.48 6.27 -4.54
CA CYS A 96 13.55 5.78 -3.67
C CYS A 96 14.38 6.93 -3.11
N LEU A 97 15.07 6.65 -2.02
CA LEU A 97 15.97 7.58 -1.35
C LEU A 97 17.41 7.06 -1.43
N MET A 98 18.33 7.95 -1.80
CA MET A 98 19.74 7.59 -1.98
C MET A 98 20.68 8.68 -1.52
N ARG A 99 21.92 8.29 -1.25
CA ARG A 99 23.06 9.19 -1.11
C ARG A 99 23.59 9.54 -2.49
N VAL A 100 24.07 10.76 -2.64
CA VAL A 100 24.69 11.22 -3.88
C VAL A 100 25.96 11.97 -3.50
N ALA A 101 27.05 11.75 -4.23
CA ALA A 101 28.22 12.58 -4.07
C ALA A 101 28.05 13.92 -4.81
N GLU A 102 28.73 14.96 -4.38
CA GLU A 102 28.67 16.28 -5.01
C GLU A 102 29.06 16.23 -6.50
N ALA A 103 30.03 15.37 -6.84
CA ALA A 103 30.46 15.16 -8.22
C ALA A 103 29.38 14.56 -9.12
N ASP A 104 28.44 13.80 -8.54
CA ASP A 104 27.43 13.01 -9.25
C ASP A 104 26.04 13.70 -9.27
N LEU A 105 25.98 14.97 -8.87
CA LEU A 105 24.71 15.72 -8.80
C LEU A 105 24.03 15.85 -10.18
N SER A 106 24.82 15.86 -11.25
CA SER A 106 24.33 15.96 -12.63
C SER A 106 24.12 14.61 -13.32
N GLU A 107 24.43 13.50 -12.62
CA GLU A 107 24.27 12.17 -13.19
C GLU A 107 22.81 11.71 -13.17
N ASP A 108 22.45 10.97 -14.19
CA ASP A 108 21.17 10.32 -14.28
C ASP A 108 21.05 9.16 -13.27
N PHE A 109 19.83 8.85 -12.89
CA PHE A 109 19.58 7.74 -11.98
C PHE A 109 19.87 6.38 -12.64
N ASP A 110 20.72 5.59 -11.99
CA ASP A 110 20.91 4.18 -12.31
C ASP A 110 20.63 3.30 -11.10
N ALA A 111 19.64 2.43 -11.24
CA ALA A 111 19.19 1.55 -10.15
C ALA A 111 20.25 0.51 -9.71
N VAL A 112 21.26 0.24 -10.55
CA VAL A 112 22.31 -0.75 -10.26
C VAL A 112 23.42 -0.14 -9.40
N THR A 113 23.77 1.12 -9.65
CA THR A 113 24.89 1.82 -9.01
C THR A 113 24.44 2.73 -7.87
N ALA A 114 23.14 2.99 -7.73
CA ALA A 114 22.60 3.89 -6.72
C ALA A 114 22.94 3.46 -5.28
N ASP A 115 23.49 4.37 -4.48
CA ASP A 115 23.75 4.18 -3.03
C ASP A 115 22.47 4.47 -2.23
N TYR A 116 21.60 3.48 -2.15
CA TYR A 116 20.33 3.62 -1.45
C TYR A 116 20.50 3.84 0.04
N LEU A 117 19.67 4.69 0.62
CA LEU A 117 19.52 4.77 2.06
C LEU A 117 18.92 3.47 2.61
N THR A 118 19.19 3.18 3.87
CA THR A 118 18.53 2.09 4.59
C THR A 118 17.22 2.58 5.18
N ASP A 119 16.13 1.86 4.93
CA ASP A 119 14.84 2.16 5.53
C ASP A 119 14.88 1.81 7.04
N PRO A 120 14.75 2.79 7.94
CA PRO A 120 14.79 2.54 9.38
C PRO A 120 13.58 1.75 9.90
N LEU A 121 12.46 1.76 9.15
CA LEU A 121 11.22 1.08 9.53
C LEU A 121 11.11 -0.32 8.95
N MET A 122 11.75 -0.57 7.80
CA MET A 122 11.65 -1.82 7.04
C MET A 122 13.02 -2.44 6.73
N SER A 123 13.94 -2.38 7.66
CA SER A 123 15.33 -2.85 7.49
C SER A 123 15.47 -4.32 7.04
N GLY A 124 14.39 -5.10 7.04
CA GLY A 124 14.34 -6.48 6.53
C GLY A 124 13.58 -6.65 5.20
N ALA A 125 12.83 -5.65 4.76
CA ALA A 125 12.15 -5.67 3.47
C ALA A 125 13.04 -5.05 2.38
N ASN A 126 12.91 -5.48 1.14
CA ASN A 126 13.69 -4.97 0.00
C ASN A 126 15.21 -4.94 0.19
N ASN A 127 15.78 -5.92 0.93
CA ASN A 127 17.22 -5.97 1.25
C ASN A 127 17.76 -4.70 1.96
N GLY A 128 16.91 -4.01 2.72
CA GLY A 128 17.28 -2.78 3.42
C GLY A 128 17.29 -1.51 2.56
N VAL A 129 16.89 -1.61 1.30
CA VAL A 129 16.83 -0.46 0.38
C VAL A 129 15.63 0.42 0.71
N TYR A 130 15.85 1.72 0.87
CA TYR A 130 14.77 2.68 1.03
C TYR A 130 14.08 2.95 -0.30
N ALA A 131 13.13 2.12 -0.62
CA ALA A 131 12.33 2.21 -1.84
C ALA A 131 10.85 1.97 -1.54
N VAL A 132 10.00 2.93 -1.88
CA VAL A 132 8.55 2.84 -1.74
C VAL A 132 7.95 2.48 -3.09
N ARG A 133 7.20 1.38 -3.14
CA ARG A 133 6.45 0.93 -4.31
C ARG A 133 4.97 0.96 -4.00
N LEU A 134 4.25 1.91 -4.59
CA LEU A 134 2.83 2.16 -4.32
C LEU A 134 1.97 0.92 -4.60
N GLY A 135 2.23 0.21 -5.70
CA GLY A 135 1.47 -0.98 -6.08
C GLY A 135 1.74 -2.24 -5.24
N ASN A 136 2.81 -2.25 -4.45
CA ASN A 136 3.20 -3.39 -3.61
C ASN A 136 2.74 -3.24 -2.15
N ASP A 137 2.14 -2.12 -1.80
CA ASP A 137 1.69 -1.79 -0.45
C ASP A 137 0.18 -1.59 -0.44
N ASP A 138 -0.52 -2.44 0.29
CA ASP A 138 -1.99 -2.41 0.42
C ASP A 138 -2.53 -1.08 0.97
N ARG A 139 -1.67 -0.29 1.64
CA ARG A 139 -2.02 1.04 2.17
C ARG A 139 -2.26 2.08 1.08
N PHE A 140 -1.69 1.89 -0.11
CA PHE A 140 -1.72 2.86 -1.19
C PHE A 140 -2.66 2.48 -2.34
N GLY A 141 -3.19 1.25 -2.33
CA GLY A 141 -4.18 0.78 -3.28
C GLY A 141 -3.78 1.00 -4.74
N SER A 142 -4.60 1.76 -5.46
CA SER A 142 -4.40 2.08 -6.88
C SER A 142 -3.73 3.44 -7.12
N VAL A 143 -3.04 3.99 -6.12
CA VAL A 143 -2.36 5.29 -6.25
C VAL A 143 -1.17 5.19 -7.18
N ARG A 144 -0.99 6.22 -8.00
CA ARG A 144 0.18 6.39 -8.89
C ARG A 144 0.67 7.83 -8.83
N ILE A 145 1.93 8.01 -9.14
CA ILE A 145 2.51 9.31 -9.44
C ILE A 145 2.17 9.63 -10.88
N GLU A 146 1.27 10.59 -11.09
CA GLU A 146 0.82 11.00 -12.42
C GLU A 146 1.85 11.87 -13.12
N SER A 147 2.45 12.82 -12.39
CA SER A 147 3.48 13.70 -12.91
C SER A 147 4.45 14.14 -11.82
N VAL A 148 5.69 14.36 -12.23
CA VAL A 148 6.74 14.99 -11.43
C VAL A 148 7.42 16.01 -12.34
N ALA A 149 7.50 17.25 -11.88
CA ALA A 149 8.21 18.33 -12.54
C ALA A 149 8.92 19.14 -11.46
N LEU A 150 10.19 18.84 -11.21
CA LEU A 150 11.03 19.43 -10.18
C LEU A 150 12.30 19.97 -10.83
N ASP A 151 12.80 21.09 -10.34
CA ASP A 151 14.11 21.65 -10.73
C ASP A 151 14.41 21.63 -12.25
N GLY A 152 13.49 22.19 -13.04
CA GLY A 152 13.63 22.26 -14.49
C GLY A 152 13.11 21.03 -15.22
N ASP A 153 12.04 20.42 -14.70
CA ASP A 153 11.34 19.27 -15.28
C ASP A 153 12.03 17.92 -15.07
N THR A 154 12.79 17.81 -13.97
CA THR A 154 13.40 16.54 -13.55
C THR A 154 12.47 15.72 -12.69
N ARG A 155 12.81 14.43 -12.50
CA ARG A 155 12.10 13.52 -11.62
C ARG A 155 12.86 13.26 -10.31
N GLN A 156 13.65 14.23 -9.87
CA GLN A 156 14.48 14.10 -8.68
C GLN A 156 14.42 15.34 -7.80
N LEU A 157 14.49 15.13 -6.49
CA LEU A 157 14.62 16.16 -5.48
C LEU A 157 15.89 15.89 -4.69
N THR A 158 16.83 16.80 -4.71
CA THR A 158 18.08 16.65 -3.98
C THR A 158 18.19 17.71 -2.89
N PHE A 159 18.68 17.29 -1.73
CA PHE A 159 19.00 18.15 -0.59
C PHE A 159 20.50 18.20 -0.39
N ASP A 160 21.01 19.41 -0.09
CA ASP A 160 22.41 19.65 0.29
C ASP A 160 22.66 19.38 1.79
N GLU A 161 23.90 19.53 2.22
CA GLU A 161 24.37 19.35 3.59
C GLU A 161 23.69 20.31 4.61
N LEU A 162 23.08 21.39 4.13
CA LEU A 162 22.36 22.38 4.94
C LEU A 162 20.84 22.14 4.91
N GLY A 163 20.38 21.10 4.23
CA GLY A 163 18.97 20.77 4.08
C GLY A 163 18.23 21.67 3.08
N GLY A 164 18.95 22.46 2.28
CA GLY A 164 18.42 23.21 1.17
C GLY A 164 18.17 22.32 -0.04
N SER A 165 17.12 22.62 -0.85
CA SER A 165 16.96 21.91 -2.11
C SER A 165 17.96 22.44 -3.15
N VAL A 166 18.58 21.51 -3.88
CA VAL A 166 19.54 21.80 -4.94
C VAL A 166 19.18 21.02 -6.21
N GLY A 167 19.37 21.69 -7.34
CA GLY A 167 19.24 21.08 -8.66
C GLY A 167 20.55 20.47 -9.15
N ALA A 168 20.63 20.24 -10.46
CA ALA A 168 21.84 19.76 -11.11
C ALA A 168 23.01 20.72 -10.85
N ALA A 169 24.22 20.17 -10.72
CA ALA A 169 25.45 20.90 -10.45
C ALA A 169 25.45 21.76 -9.16
N GLY A 170 24.62 21.42 -8.18
CA GLY A 170 24.60 22.10 -6.88
C GLY A 170 24.00 23.51 -6.90
N ILE A 171 23.35 23.93 -7.99
CA ILE A 171 22.65 25.21 -8.04
C ILE A 171 21.40 25.16 -7.13
N PRO A 172 20.96 26.31 -6.57
CA PRO A 172 19.77 26.33 -5.76
C PRO A 172 18.56 25.77 -6.48
N GLY A 173 17.79 24.91 -5.80
CA GLY A 173 16.58 24.30 -6.34
C GLY A 173 15.51 25.33 -6.68
N THR A 174 14.82 25.11 -7.77
CA THR A 174 13.73 25.98 -8.27
C THR A 174 12.36 25.52 -7.77
N GLY A 175 12.31 24.37 -7.06
CA GLY A 175 11.08 23.75 -6.60
C GLY A 175 10.33 23.04 -7.72
N GLY A 176 9.02 22.96 -7.61
CA GLY A 176 8.21 22.31 -8.63
C GLY A 176 6.96 21.66 -8.06
N ALA A 177 6.45 20.64 -8.75
CA ALA A 177 5.23 19.97 -8.34
C ALA A 177 5.25 18.46 -8.60
N ILE A 178 4.55 17.72 -7.72
CA ILE A 178 4.31 16.29 -7.82
C ILE A 178 2.79 16.07 -7.76
N VAL A 179 2.25 15.23 -8.64
CA VAL A 179 0.84 14.88 -8.62
C VAL A 179 0.69 13.39 -8.36
N LEU A 180 -0.04 13.06 -7.29
CA LEU A 180 -0.47 11.71 -6.98
C LEU A 180 -1.95 11.57 -7.31
N ARG A 181 -2.32 10.46 -7.95
CA ARG A 181 -3.68 10.18 -8.39
C ARG A 181 -4.09 8.75 -8.10
N SER A 182 -5.34 8.59 -7.71
CA SER A 182 -6.09 7.35 -7.72
C SER A 182 -7.35 7.53 -8.58
N PRO A 183 -8.18 6.48 -8.81
CA PRO A 183 -9.47 6.65 -9.49
C PRO A 183 -10.41 7.65 -8.81
N ASP A 184 -10.32 7.81 -7.48
CA ASP A 184 -11.28 8.58 -6.68
C ASP A 184 -10.75 9.97 -6.28
N ALA A 185 -9.42 10.20 -6.33
CA ALA A 185 -8.83 11.45 -5.87
C ALA A 185 -7.49 11.76 -6.53
N ALA A 186 -7.18 13.06 -6.63
CA ALA A 186 -5.87 13.53 -7.03
C ALA A 186 -5.40 14.65 -6.10
N TYR A 187 -4.10 14.62 -5.78
CA TYR A 187 -3.45 15.62 -4.95
C TYR A 187 -2.19 16.13 -5.62
N ARG A 188 -2.02 17.44 -5.57
CA ARG A 188 -0.83 18.13 -6.02
C ARG A 188 -0.02 18.59 -4.82
N LEU A 189 1.26 18.28 -4.82
CA LEU A 189 2.24 18.74 -3.87
C LEU A 189 3.11 19.78 -4.57
N ASP A 190 2.98 21.05 -4.20
CA ASP A 190 3.83 22.14 -4.68
C ASP A 190 5.00 22.30 -3.70
N LEU A 191 6.22 22.22 -4.22
CA LEU A 191 7.47 22.38 -3.48
C LEU A 191 8.02 23.78 -3.72
N SER A 192 8.31 24.49 -2.64
CA SER A 192 8.91 25.83 -2.73
C SER A 192 10.39 25.75 -3.09
N PRO A 193 10.91 26.72 -3.87
CA PRO A 193 12.34 26.84 -4.12
C PRO A 193 13.16 26.85 -2.84
N LEU A 194 14.40 26.38 -2.88
CA LEU A 194 15.39 26.38 -1.81
C LEU A 194 15.05 25.56 -0.57
N THR A 195 13.81 25.68 -0.07
CA THR A 195 13.41 25.08 1.22
C THR A 195 12.65 23.76 1.04
N ALA A 196 12.23 23.44 -0.18
CA ALA A 196 11.31 22.34 -0.49
C ALA A 196 10.06 22.29 0.40
N LYS A 197 9.64 23.44 0.96
CA LYS A 197 8.40 23.51 1.75
C LYS A 197 7.21 23.07 0.92
N ILE A 198 6.46 22.10 1.44
CA ILE A 198 5.38 21.44 0.72
C ILE A 198 4.05 22.11 1.01
N ARG A 199 3.29 22.39 -0.07
CA ARG A 199 1.88 22.75 -0.01
C ARG A 199 1.09 21.68 -0.73
N VAL A 200 0.08 21.13 -0.07
CA VAL A 200 -0.80 20.11 -0.66
C VAL A 200 -2.11 20.75 -1.08
N THR A 201 -2.53 20.46 -2.30
CA THR A 201 -3.80 20.91 -2.87
C THR A 201 -4.53 19.73 -3.47
N ARG A 202 -5.80 19.53 -3.11
CA ARG A 202 -6.66 18.56 -3.76
C ARG A 202 -7.07 19.07 -5.14
N LEU A 203 -6.85 18.27 -6.16
CA LEU A 203 -7.30 18.57 -7.51
C LEU A 203 -8.75 18.11 -7.71
N PRO A 204 -9.53 18.83 -8.53
CA PRO A 204 -10.86 18.35 -8.92
C PRO A 204 -10.71 17.04 -9.70
N ASN A 205 -11.61 16.09 -9.45
CA ASN A 205 -11.66 14.89 -10.27
C ASN A 205 -12.09 15.31 -11.69
N LEU A 206 -11.21 15.12 -12.64
CA LEU A 206 -11.60 15.21 -14.05
C LEU A 206 -12.42 13.96 -14.38
N PRO A 207 -13.53 14.12 -15.09
CA PRO A 207 -14.40 13.01 -15.48
C PRO A 207 -13.70 12.02 -16.42
#